data_fa05390c59fe2e86478ec911e5eff22a
#
_entry.id   fa05390c59fe2e86478ec911e5eff22a
#
_cell.length_a   1.000
_cell.length_b   1.000
_cell.length_c   1.000
_cell.angle_alpha   90.00
_cell.angle_beta   90.00
_cell.angle_gamma   90.00
#
_symmetry.space_group_name_H-M   'P 1'
#
loop_
_entity.id
_entity.type
_entity.pdbx_description
1 polymer ?
#
loop_
_entity_poly.entity_id
_entity_poly.type
_entity_poly.pdbx_seq_one_letter_code
_entity_poly.pdbx_strand_id
1 'polypeptide(L)'
;MDKITYAYLETTNYCNLDCSFCNRTDVIGSLKHMSLEDWGKLLDGIKHHPIEEAKLMGMGEPMLHPQFDEVCRMFKETFPKCKLIVATNCQYNVNDKFRECMKYIDMLYFSIDGYKESYERDRSPAKWKKLIKFLDQFKSVDRYNCDVVVNYVVNAYNVDDIEKIDTLRKENNLSQLRLNIAQIWDENKSLQDDIATSGYTTEQLDYLKNTWGDNIMGKSKWNYNDCFWVNNAIYTTVEGHVKMCCMNTGAEPFGNLFENSIDEIRQMTDYQNVKKGCQTNKPTSHCKNCSYKELIPILEYVGV
;
A
#
# COMPACT_ATOMS: atom_id res chain seq x y z
N MET A 1 15.31 -8.20 21.14
CA MET A 1 14.06 -7.74 20.52
C MET A 1 14.03 -8.18 19.07
N ASP A 2 12.86 -8.53 18.54
CA ASP A 2 12.74 -8.89 17.14
C ASP A 2 13.04 -7.67 16.29
N LYS A 3 13.84 -7.85 15.25
CA LYS A 3 14.25 -6.76 14.36
C LYS A 3 13.08 -6.39 13.44
N ILE A 4 12.85 -5.10 13.29
CA ILE A 4 11.94 -4.58 12.27
C ILE A 4 12.76 -4.42 10.98
N THR A 5 12.31 -5.06 9.93
CA THR A 5 12.96 -5.01 8.61
C THR A 5 12.10 -4.32 7.56
N TYR A 6 10.84 -4.03 7.90
CA TYR A 6 9.87 -3.43 6.98
C TYR A 6 9.08 -2.29 7.65
N ALA A 7 8.95 -1.19 6.94
CA ALA A 7 8.19 -0.04 7.40
C ALA A 7 7.16 0.41 6.36
N TYR A 8 5.93 0.65 6.81
CA TYR A 8 4.86 1.24 6.01
C TYR A 8 4.45 2.56 6.67
N LEU A 9 4.85 3.67 6.08
CA LEU A 9 4.85 4.97 6.73
C LEU A 9 3.96 5.94 5.93
N GLU A 10 2.88 6.37 6.54
CA GLU A 10 1.98 7.35 5.95
C GLU A 10 2.48 8.77 6.22
N THR A 11 2.67 9.56 5.18
CA THR A 11 3.15 10.94 5.27
C THR A 11 2.04 11.97 5.03
N THR A 12 0.91 11.52 4.46
CA THR A 12 -0.27 12.34 4.20
C THR A 12 -1.50 11.46 4.08
N ASN A 13 -2.64 11.95 4.55
CA ASN A 13 -3.95 11.36 4.30
C ASN A 13 -4.80 12.17 3.29
N TYR A 14 -4.23 13.26 2.71
CA TYR A 14 -4.85 13.92 1.57
C TYR A 14 -4.79 13.03 0.33
N CYS A 15 -5.92 12.84 -0.32
CA CYS A 15 -6.02 12.19 -1.62
C CYS A 15 -7.00 12.95 -2.51
N ASN A 16 -6.69 13.04 -3.80
CA ASN A 16 -7.57 13.63 -4.81
C ASN A 16 -8.51 12.61 -5.46
N LEU A 17 -8.53 11.37 -4.94
CA LEU A 17 -9.42 10.30 -5.36
C LEU A 17 -10.22 9.75 -4.18
N ASP A 18 -11.33 9.09 -4.53
CA ASP A 18 -12.20 8.34 -3.63
C ASP A 18 -12.52 6.98 -4.28
N CYS A 19 -11.51 6.11 -4.31
CA CYS A 19 -11.59 4.81 -4.98
C CYS A 19 -12.61 3.91 -4.29
N SER A 20 -13.41 3.16 -5.06
CA SER A 20 -14.49 2.31 -4.57
C SER A 20 -14.06 1.21 -3.59
N PHE A 21 -12.79 0.76 -3.71
CA PHE A 21 -12.19 -0.26 -2.84
C PHE A 21 -11.30 0.31 -1.73
N CYS A 22 -11.31 1.61 -1.49
CA CYS A 22 -10.50 2.26 -0.47
C CYS A 22 -11.36 2.64 0.74
N ASN A 23 -10.94 2.24 1.94
CA ASN A 23 -11.64 2.57 3.18
C ASN A 23 -11.18 3.91 3.81
N ARG A 24 -10.47 4.76 3.04
CA ARG A 24 -9.92 6.02 3.54
C ARG A 24 -10.93 6.86 4.30
N THR A 25 -12.09 7.11 3.73
CA THR A 25 -13.14 7.96 4.31
C THR A 25 -13.69 7.45 5.63
N ASP A 26 -13.51 6.17 5.94
CA ASP A 26 -14.03 5.56 7.18
C ASP A 26 -13.03 5.59 8.32
N VAL A 27 -11.74 5.67 8.00
CA VAL A 27 -10.66 5.47 8.98
C VAL A 27 -9.81 6.71 9.23
N ILE A 28 -9.92 7.74 8.38
CA ILE A 28 -9.20 9.00 8.61
C ILE A 28 -10.02 9.93 9.50
N GLY A 29 -9.32 10.62 10.39
CA GLY A 29 -9.86 11.75 11.13
C GLY A 29 -9.78 13.05 10.31
N SER A 30 -9.05 14.04 10.78
CA SER A 30 -8.80 15.27 10.05
C SER A 30 -7.78 15.06 8.92
N LEU A 31 -7.99 15.75 7.80
CA LEU A 31 -7.01 15.77 6.70
C LEU A 31 -5.75 16.52 7.12
N LYS A 32 -4.59 15.89 6.92
CA LYS A 32 -3.29 16.55 7.23
C LYS A 32 -2.13 15.96 6.40
N HIS A 33 -1.08 16.75 6.31
CA HIS A 33 0.25 16.31 5.93
C HIS A 33 1.11 16.23 7.19
N MET A 34 1.98 15.24 7.29
CA MET A 34 2.97 15.17 8.37
C MET A 34 3.98 16.30 8.17
N SER A 35 4.29 17.05 9.23
CA SER A 35 5.34 18.07 9.15
C SER A 35 6.73 17.41 9.01
N LEU A 36 7.71 18.12 8.45
CA LEU A 36 9.09 17.61 8.39
C LEU A 36 9.70 17.44 9.79
N GLU A 37 9.26 18.21 10.78
CA GLU A 37 9.66 18.04 12.18
C GLU A 37 9.15 16.70 12.73
N ASP A 38 7.85 16.42 12.56
CA ASP A 38 7.25 15.15 13.01
C ASP A 38 7.80 13.97 12.23
N TRP A 39 8.08 14.16 10.92
CA TRP A 39 8.77 13.16 10.11
C TRP A 39 10.16 12.83 10.67
N GLY A 40 10.92 13.84 11.07
CA GLY A 40 12.21 13.66 11.74
C GLY A 40 12.09 12.86 13.04
N LYS A 41 11.10 13.19 13.92
CA LYS A 41 10.83 12.43 15.15
C LYS A 41 10.49 10.97 14.86
N LEU A 42 9.65 10.71 13.85
CA LEU A 42 9.29 9.36 13.43
C LEU A 42 10.53 8.57 13.00
N LEU A 43 11.35 9.14 12.12
CA LEU A 43 12.58 8.51 11.66
C LEU A 43 13.54 8.21 12.83
N ASP A 44 13.70 9.15 13.76
CA ASP A 44 14.51 8.98 14.97
C ASP A 44 13.99 7.83 15.83
N GLY A 45 12.68 7.67 15.93
CA GLY A 45 12.02 6.60 16.68
C GLY A 45 12.28 5.19 16.12
N ILE A 46 12.68 5.07 14.85
CA ILE A 46 12.88 3.78 14.17
C ILE A 46 14.30 3.55 13.63
N LYS A 47 15.18 4.58 13.63
CA LYS A 47 16.51 4.55 12.96
C LYS A 47 17.46 3.43 13.41
N HIS A 48 17.25 2.86 14.60
CA HIS A 48 18.08 1.80 15.14
C HIS A 48 17.69 0.40 14.65
N HIS A 49 16.56 0.29 13.92
CA HIS A 49 16.15 -0.96 13.30
C HIS A 49 16.73 -1.11 11.89
N PRO A 50 17.06 -2.34 11.47
CA PRO A 50 17.60 -2.63 10.14
C PRO A 50 16.46 -2.66 9.12
N ILE A 51 15.86 -1.50 8.82
CA ILE A 51 14.80 -1.40 7.82
C ILE A 51 15.39 -1.69 6.43
N GLU A 52 14.99 -2.78 5.81
CA GLU A 52 15.44 -3.23 4.48
C GLU A 52 14.54 -2.70 3.37
N GLU A 53 13.23 -2.62 3.65
CA GLU A 53 12.23 -2.10 2.72
C GLU A 53 11.26 -1.16 3.45
N ALA A 54 10.98 -0.02 2.83
CA ALA A 54 9.96 0.90 3.33
C ALA A 54 9.00 1.36 2.22
N LYS A 55 7.73 1.50 2.58
CA LYS A 55 6.70 2.08 1.72
C LYS A 55 6.24 3.42 2.28
N LEU A 56 6.43 4.49 1.51
CA LEU A 56 5.83 5.79 1.78
C LEU A 56 4.51 5.90 1.01
N MET A 57 3.48 5.38 1.59
CA MET A 57 2.11 5.40 1.08
C MET A 57 1.15 5.19 2.26
N GLY A 58 -0.15 5.28 2.04
CA GLY A 58 -1.15 5.09 3.08
C GLY A 58 -2.54 5.45 2.55
N MET A 59 -3.31 6.16 3.34
CA MET A 59 -4.65 6.61 2.99
C MET A 59 -4.66 7.79 2.01
N GLY A 60 -3.55 8.51 1.88
CA GLY A 60 -3.40 9.65 0.98
C GLY A 60 -2.64 9.34 -0.32
N GLU A 61 -2.60 10.33 -1.19
CA GLU A 61 -1.70 10.37 -2.35
C GLU A 61 -0.38 11.04 -1.94
N PRO A 62 0.75 10.32 -1.86
CA PRO A 62 2.00 10.87 -1.37
C PRO A 62 2.46 12.13 -2.12
N MET A 63 2.24 12.18 -3.44
CA MET A 63 2.65 13.31 -4.25
C MET A 63 1.86 14.59 -4.01
N LEU A 64 0.76 14.53 -3.23
CA LEU A 64 0.05 15.73 -2.75
C LEU A 64 0.70 16.33 -1.52
N HIS A 65 1.60 15.61 -0.82
CA HIS A 65 2.38 16.21 0.26
C HIS A 65 3.24 17.37 -0.29
N PRO A 66 3.16 18.58 0.30
CA PRO A 66 3.84 19.77 -0.25
C PRO A 66 5.36 19.60 -0.39
N GLN A 67 5.98 18.89 0.56
CA GLN A 67 7.42 18.68 0.69
C GLN A 67 7.78 17.20 0.59
N PHE A 68 7.15 16.44 -0.32
CA PHE A 68 7.38 15.00 -0.43
C PHE A 68 8.81 14.66 -0.89
N ASP A 69 9.43 15.52 -1.67
CA ASP A 69 10.83 15.45 -2.06
C ASP A 69 11.77 15.47 -0.83
N GLU A 70 11.53 16.39 0.11
CA GLU A 70 12.26 16.45 1.38
C GLU A 70 11.99 15.24 2.27
N VAL A 71 10.75 14.73 2.30
CA VAL A 71 10.40 13.49 2.99
C VAL A 71 11.24 12.33 2.46
N CYS A 72 11.32 12.16 1.13
CA CYS A 72 12.12 11.11 0.50
C CYS A 72 13.61 11.28 0.78
N ARG A 73 14.13 12.53 0.71
CA ARG A 73 15.52 12.85 1.01
C ARG A 73 15.88 12.46 2.45
N MET A 74 15.14 12.95 3.42
CA MET A 74 15.37 12.67 4.85
C MET A 74 15.31 11.17 5.13
N PHE A 75 14.39 10.44 4.50
CA PHE A 75 14.31 8.99 4.62
C PHE A 75 15.60 8.31 4.14
N LYS A 76 16.07 8.64 2.94
CA LYS A 76 17.29 8.02 2.37
C LYS A 76 18.57 8.43 3.09
N GLU A 77 18.61 9.60 3.71
CA GLU A 77 19.72 10.00 4.59
C GLU A 77 19.75 9.16 5.87
N THR A 78 18.57 8.84 6.42
CA THR A 78 18.48 7.98 7.63
C THR A 78 18.72 6.50 7.30
N PHE A 79 18.19 6.02 6.17
CA PHE A 79 18.24 4.63 5.73
C PHE A 79 18.81 4.50 4.31
N PRO A 80 20.11 4.76 4.09
CA PRO A 80 20.68 4.86 2.74
C PRO A 80 20.63 3.55 1.94
N LYS A 81 20.56 2.39 2.61
CA LYS A 81 20.50 1.06 1.98
C LYS A 81 19.09 0.50 1.90
N CYS A 82 18.12 1.15 2.52
CA CYS A 82 16.74 0.70 2.50
C CYS A 82 16.13 0.90 1.11
N LYS A 83 15.41 -0.10 0.62
CA LYS A 83 14.61 0.01 -0.60
C LYS A 83 13.39 0.87 -0.33
N LEU A 84 13.36 2.06 -0.94
CA LEU A 84 12.23 2.99 -0.82
C LEU A 84 11.21 2.74 -1.91
N ILE A 85 9.98 2.42 -1.52
CA ILE A 85 8.85 2.19 -2.42
C ILE A 85 7.80 3.28 -2.20
N VAL A 86 7.28 3.83 -3.30
CA VAL A 86 6.20 4.81 -3.29
C VAL A 86 5.09 4.35 -4.24
N ALA A 87 3.83 4.59 -3.89
CA ALA A 87 2.71 4.41 -4.81
C ALA A 87 2.08 5.76 -5.15
N THR A 88 1.61 5.89 -6.39
CA THR A 88 0.91 7.09 -6.85
C THR A 88 -0.26 6.75 -7.75
N ASN A 89 -1.31 7.56 -7.67
CA ASN A 89 -2.50 7.43 -8.48
C ASN A 89 -2.38 8.08 -9.88
N CYS A 90 -1.28 8.77 -10.17
CA CYS A 90 -0.98 9.40 -11.47
C CYS A 90 -2.01 10.46 -11.91
N GLN A 91 -2.81 11.04 -11.00
CA GLN A 91 -3.87 12.00 -11.32
C GLN A 91 -3.46 13.45 -11.06
N TYR A 92 -2.22 13.79 -11.43
CA TYR A 92 -1.62 15.14 -11.40
C TYR A 92 -0.65 15.32 -12.57
N ASN A 93 -0.11 16.53 -12.76
CA ASN A 93 0.94 16.76 -13.75
C ASN A 93 2.32 16.47 -13.13
N VAL A 94 3.22 15.88 -13.90
CA VAL A 94 4.63 15.75 -13.52
C VAL A 94 5.23 17.16 -13.37
N ASN A 95 5.80 17.43 -12.19
CA ASN A 95 6.42 18.71 -11.83
C ASN A 95 7.85 18.49 -11.29
N ASP A 96 8.52 19.57 -10.91
CA ASP A 96 9.91 19.50 -10.43
C ASP A 96 10.03 18.72 -9.12
N LYS A 97 9.07 18.86 -8.21
CA LYS A 97 9.01 18.06 -6.97
C LYS A 97 8.97 16.55 -7.28
N PHE A 98 8.11 16.12 -8.23
CA PHE A 98 8.06 14.73 -8.65
C PHE A 98 9.41 14.25 -9.22
N ARG A 99 10.05 15.08 -10.07
CA ARG A 99 11.37 14.78 -10.65
C ARG A 99 12.43 14.65 -9.56
N GLU A 100 12.38 15.50 -8.55
CA GLU A 100 13.31 15.45 -7.42
C GLU A 100 13.11 14.16 -6.59
N CYS A 101 11.87 13.76 -6.31
CA CYS A 101 11.57 12.50 -5.60
C CYS A 101 12.21 11.28 -6.28
N MET A 102 12.26 11.26 -7.63
CA MET A 102 12.79 10.12 -8.38
C MET A 102 14.26 9.79 -8.09
N LYS A 103 15.02 10.74 -7.54
CA LYS A 103 16.41 10.51 -7.11
C LYS A 103 16.52 9.56 -5.91
N TYR A 104 15.46 9.43 -5.14
CA TYR A 104 15.43 8.71 -3.87
C TYR A 104 14.61 7.43 -3.91
N ILE A 105 13.68 7.31 -4.87
CA ILE A 105 12.74 6.20 -4.97
C ILE A 105 13.39 5.03 -5.71
N ASP A 106 13.43 3.85 -5.09
CA ASP A 106 13.97 2.64 -5.72
C ASP A 106 12.87 1.88 -6.49
N MET A 107 11.60 2.01 -6.08
CA MET A 107 10.47 1.42 -6.78
C MET A 107 9.24 2.32 -6.72
N LEU A 108 8.64 2.60 -7.86
CA LEU A 108 7.45 3.43 -7.97
C LEU A 108 6.28 2.63 -8.53
N TYR A 109 5.19 2.57 -7.76
CA TYR A 109 3.96 1.93 -8.18
C TYR A 109 3.02 2.93 -8.83
N PHE A 110 2.66 2.70 -10.08
CA PHE A 110 1.55 3.37 -10.75
C PHE A 110 0.28 2.57 -10.52
N SER A 111 -0.66 3.16 -9.81
CA SER A 111 -1.93 2.54 -9.46
C SER A 111 -2.91 2.67 -10.63
N ILE A 112 -3.04 1.62 -11.45
CA ILE A 112 -3.87 1.61 -12.67
C ILE A 112 -4.73 0.35 -12.67
N ASP A 113 -6.00 0.46 -12.22
CA ASP A 113 -6.90 -0.68 -11.98
C ASP A 113 -8.04 -0.72 -13.00
N GLY A 114 -7.72 -0.97 -14.26
CA GLY A 114 -8.71 -1.06 -15.33
C GLY A 114 -8.41 -0.16 -16.51
N TYR A 115 -9.21 -0.27 -17.55
CA TYR A 115 -9.03 0.44 -18.81
C TYR A 115 -10.23 1.38 -19.05
N LYS A 116 -9.94 2.67 -19.23
CA LYS A 116 -10.93 3.73 -19.49
C LYS A 116 -12.06 3.74 -18.45
N GLU A 117 -13.23 3.21 -18.81
CA GLU A 117 -14.46 3.27 -18.02
C GLU A 117 -14.32 2.55 -16.68
N SER A 118 -13.72 1.36 -16.65
CA SER A 118 -13.46 0.60 -15.42
C SER A 118 -12.48 1.34 -14.51
N TYR A 119 -11.42 1.93 -15.08
CA TYR A 119 -10.48 2.76 -14.34
C TYR A 119 -11.17 3.98 -13.70
N GLU A 120 -11.99 4.74 -14.46
CA GLU A 120 -12.69 5.92 -13.96
C GLU A 120 -13.76 5.56 -12.93
N ARG A 121 -14.41 4.38 -13.07
CA ARG A 121 -15.37 3.85 -12.11
C ARG A 121 -14.70 3.50 -10.79
N ASP A 122 -13.64 2.69 -10.85
CA ASP A 122 -13.01 2.11 -9.66
C ASP A 122 -12.15 3.11 -8.90
N ARG A 123 -11.59 4.11 -9.62
CA ARG A 123 -10.76 5.18 -9.05
C ARG A 123 -11.40 6.56 -9.13
N SER A 124 -12.71 6.64 -8.91
CA SER A 124 -13.42 7.94 -8.94
C SER A 124 -12.75 9.00 -8.04
N PRO A 125 -12.71 10.28 -8.44
CA PRO A 125 -13.10 10.88 -9.71
C PRO A 125 -11.93 10.94 -10.74
N ALA A 126 -11.07 9.93 -10.78
CA ALA A 126 -9.98 9.86 -11.74
C ALA A 126 -10.46 10.03 -13.18
N LYS A 127 -9.58 10.52 -14.06
CA LYS A 127 -9.83 10.66 -15.49
C LYS A 127 -8.77 9.93 -16.30
N TRP A 128 -9.19 9.02 -17.17
CA TRP A 128 -8.31 8.29 -18.07
C TRP A 128 -7.39 9.23 -18.88
N LYS A 129 -7.96 10.33 -19.39
CA LYS A 129 -7.19 11.34 -20.12
C LYS A 129 -6.06 11.96 -19.29
N LYS A 130 -6.27 12.13 -17.97
CA LYS A 130 -5.22 12.64 -17.07
C LYS A 130 -4.11 11.59 -16.87
N LEU A 131 -4.48 10.32 -16.72
CA LEU A 131 -3.52 9.22 -16.65
C LEU A 131 -2.64 9.18 -17.89
N ILE A 132 -3.23 9.20 -19.10
CA ILE A 132 -2.46 9.18 -20.36
C ILE A 132 -1.53 10.39 -20.44
N LYS A 133 -2.01 11.59 -20.09
CA LYS A 133 -1.17 12.80 -20.04
C LYS A 133 -0.02 12.64 -19.06
N PHE A 134 -0.27 12.06 -17.88
CA PHE A 134 0.79 11.78 -16.89
C PHE A 134 1.84 10.83 -17.47
N LEU A 135 1.42 9.72 -18.09
CA LEU A 135 2.32 8.75 -18.70
C LEU A 135 3.17 9.40 -19.82
N ASP A 136 2.58 10.26 -20.64
CA ASP A 136 3.34 10.99 -21.68
C ASP A 136 4.37 11.94 -21.07
N GLN A 137 4.02 12.67 -20.03
CA GLN A 137 4.98 13.53 -19.31
C GLN A 137 6.08 12.70 -18.62
N PHE A 138 5.73 11.52 -18.10
CA PHE A 138 6.66 10.63 -17.43
C PHE A 138 7.76 10.08 -18.37
N LYS A 139 7.51 9.97 -19.66
CA LYS A 139 8.53 9.55 -20.66
C LYS A 139 9.78 10.42 -20.64
N SER A 140 9.66 11.69 -20.22
CA SER A 140 10.77 12.65 -20.12
C SER A 140 11.41 12.71 -18.72
N VAL A 141 10.98 11.89 -17.79
CA VAL A 141 11.52 11.84 -16.43
C VAL A 141 12.72 10.92 -16.37
N ASP A 142 13.81 11.41 -15.78
CA ASP A 142 14.93 10.53 -15.43
C ASP A 142 14.48 9.56 -14.34
N ARG A 143 14.59 8.28 -14.61
CA ARG A 143 14.18 7.21 -13.67
C ARG A 143 15.29 6.84 -12.70
N TYR A 144 16.52 7.30 -12.97
CA TYR A 144 17.72 6.84 -12.26
C TYR A 144 17.74 5.29 -12.22
N ASN A 145 17.74 4.69 -11.02
CA ASN A 145 17.66 3.23 -10.82
C ASN A 145 16.28 2.78 -10.35
N CYS A 146 15.24 3.60 -10.52
CA CYS A 146 13.89 3.30 -10.04
C CYS A 146 13.17 2.31 -10.96
N ASP A 147 12.74 1.19 -10.40
CA ASP A 147 11.79 0.30 -11.05
C ASP A 147 10.38 0.89 -11.02
N VAL A 148 9.75 1.01 -12.18
CA VAL A 148 8.38 1.53 -12.29
C VAL A 148 7.42 0.40 -12.64
N VAL A 149 6.51 0.13 -11.73
CA VAL A 149 5.63 -1.04 -11.75
C VAL A 149 4.18 -0.61 -11.83
N VAL A 150 3.39 -1.22 -12.68
CA VAL A 150 1.93 -1.08 -12.61
C VAL A 150 1.42 -1.94 -11.47
N ASN A 151 0.76 -1.30 -10.49
CA ASN A 151 0.09 -1.97 -9.39
C ASN A 151 -1.42 -1.94 -9.66
N TYR A 152 -2.00 -3.12 -9.87
CA TYR A 152 -3.37 -3.31 -10.31
C TYR A 152 -4.15 -4.04 -9.22
N VAL A 153 -5.24 -3.46 -8.75
CA VAL A 153 -6.20 -4.12 -7.86
C VAL A 153 -7.26 -4.80 -8.72
N VAL A 154 -7.22 -6.14 -8.76
CA VAL A 154 -8.13 -6.98 -9.56
C VAL A 154 -9.44 -7.18 -8.81
N ASN A 155 -10.55 -6.99 -9.49
CA ASN A 155 -11.88 -7.35 -9.06
C ASN A 155 -12.67 -7.99 -10.23
N ALA A 156 -13.84 -8.55 -9.95
CA ALA A 156 -14.64 -9.24 -10.97
C ALA A 156 -15.07 -8.35 -12.15
N TYR A 157 -15.06 -7.03 -11.97
CA TYR A 157 -15.52 -6.08 -12.98
C TYR A 157 -14.40 -5.46 -13.83
N ASN A 158 -13.14 -5.74 -13.50
CA ASN A 158 -11.98 -5.21 -14.22
C ASN A 158 -10.98 -6.29 -14.67
N VAL A 159 -11.20 -7.56 -14.32
CA VAL A 159 -10.31 -8.68 -14.68
C VAL A 159 -10.07 -8.78 -16.20
N ASP A 160 -11.08 -8.46 -17.02
CA ASP A 160 -11.00 -8.51 -18.49
C ASP A 160 -10.17 -7.37 -19.10
N ASP A 161 -9.75 -6.38 -18.28
CA ASP A 161 -8.93 -5.26 -18.73
C ASP A 161 -7.43 -5.47 -18.51
N ILE A 162 -7.02 -6.55 -17.85
CA ILE A 162 -5.61 -6.80 -17.47
C ILE A 162 -4.70 -6.77 -18.69
N GLU A 163 -5.06 -7.43 -19.80
CA GLU A 163 -4.26 -7.44 -21.04
C GLU A 163 -4.08 -6.07 -21.66
N LYS A 164 -5.14 -5.23 -21.61
CA LYS A 164 -5.09 -3.86 -22.12
C LYS A 164 -4.11 -3.02 -21.29
N ILE A 165 -4.09 -3.24 -19.97
CA ILE A 165 -3.17 -2.54 -19.07
C ILE A 165 -1.74 -3.08 -19.20
N ASP A 166 -1.55 -4.37 -19.42
CA ASP A 166 -0.21 -4.91 -19.72
C ASP A 166 0.34 -4.37 -21.06
N THR A 167 -0.53 -4.19 -22.05
CA THR A 167 -0.17 -3.52 -23.31
C THR A 167 0.24 -2.07 -23.03
N LEU A 168 -0.56 -1.30 -22.28
CA LEU A 168 -0.22 0.07 -21.90
C LEU A 168 1.10 0.15 -21.12
N ARG A 169 1.35 -0.82 -20.21
CA ARG A 169 2.61 -0.96 -19.48
C ARG A 169 3.80 -1.10 -20.44
N LYS A 170 3.71 -2.02 -21.41
CA LYS A 170 4.75 -2.28 -22.40
C LYS A 170 5.04 -1.05 -23.28
N GLU A 171 3.98 -0.39 -23.76
CA GLU A 171 4.08 0.84 -24.59
C GLU A 171 4.76 2.00 -23.85
N ASN A 172 4.70 2.02 -22.51
CA ASN A 172 5.33 3.04 -21.68
C ASN A 172 6.64 2.56 -21.03
N ASN A 173 7.17 1.39 -21.41
CA ASN A 173 8.40 0.79 -20.86
C ASN A 173 8.38 0.70 -19.31
N LEU A 174 7.25 0.33 -18.71
CA LEU A 174 7.15 0.07 -17.28
C LEU A 174 7.57 -1.39 -17.02
N SER A 175 8.29 -1.63 -15.90
CA SER A 175 9.02 -2.89 -15.71
C SER A 175 8.11 -4.10 -15.49
N GLN A 176 7.08 -3.97 -14.66
CA GLN A 176 6.25 -5.11 -14.24
C GLN A 176 4.77 -4.73 -14.14
N LEU A 177 3.92 -5.74 -14.22
CA LEU A 177 2.52 -5.69 -13.81
C LEU A 177 2.36 -6.55 -12.54
N ARG A 178 1.87 -5.96 -11.46
CA ARG A 178 1.53 -6.66 -10.21
C ARG A 178 0.03 -6.65 -10.03
N LEU A 179 -0.53 -7.82 -9.79
CA LEU A 179 -1.95 -8.01 -9.58
C LEU A 179 -2.20 -8.27 -8.09
N ASN A 180 -3.02 -7.45 -7.48
CA ASN A 180 -3.48 -7.64 -6.10
C ASN A 180 -4.97 -7.92 -6.14
N ILE A 181 -5.39 -9.03 -5.59
CA ILE A 181 -6.83 -9.31 -5.45
C ILE A 181 -7.45 -8.25 -4.53
N ALA A 182 -8.56 -7.67 -4.96
CA ALA A 182 -9.27 -6.66 -4.18
C ALA A 182 -9.67 -7.22 -2.82
N GLN A 183 -9.51 -6.43 -1.76
CA GLN A 183 -9.77 -6.82 -0.38
C GLN A 183 -10.99 -6.10 0.16
N ILE A 184 -11.70 -6.78 1.03
CA ILE A 184 -12.71 -6.18 1.91
C ILE A 184 -11.98 -5.61 3.13
N TRP A 185 -12.10 -4.31 3.36
CA TRP A 185 -11.44 -3.63 4.47
C TRP A 185 -12.31 -3.54 5.72
N ASP A 186 -13.64 -3.61 5.55
CA ASP A 186 -14.61 -3.50 6.64
C ASP A 186 -15.76 -4.47 6.42
N GLU A 187 -16.14 -5.21 7.47
CA GLU A 187 -17.24 -6.19 7.46
C GLU A 187 -18.63 -5.56 7.20
N ASN A 188 -18.75 -4.24 7.28
CA ASN A 188 -20.04 -3.54 7.18
C ASN A 188 -20.27 -2.86 5.81
N LYS A 189 -19.38 -3.03 4.83
CA LYS A 189 -19.52 -2.36 3.53
C LYS A 189 -19.99 -3.30 2.42
N SER A 190 -21.30 -3.35 2.24
CA SER A 190 -21.95 -4.13 1.16
C SER A 190 -21.42 -3.83 -0.26
N LEU A 191 -20.92 -2.63 -0.53
CA LEU A 191 -20.36 -2.27 -1.83
C LEU A 191 -18.97 -2.91 -2.08
N GLN A 192 -18.20 -3.14 -1.01
CA GLN A 192 -16.91 -3.82 -1.10
C GLN A 192 -17.10 -5.33 -1.22
N ASP A 193 -18.14 -5.89 -0.61
CA ASP A 193 -18.50 -7.31 -0.74
C ASP A 193 -18.78 -7.67 -2.21
N ASP A 194 -19.48 -6.82 -2.95
CA ASP A 194 -19.77 -7.03 -4.37
C ASP A 194 -18.52 -6.91 -5.27
N ILE A 195 -17.54 -6.09 -4.87
CA ILE A 195 -16.36 -5.80 -5.68
C ILE A 195 -15.20 -6.77 -5.38
N ALA A 196 -15.03 -7.18 -4.13
CA ALA A 196 -13.76 -7.79 -3.70
C ALA A 196 -13.67 -9.29 -3.88
N THR A 197 -14.64 -10.09 -3.45
CA THR A 197 -14.41 -11.53 -3.27
C THR A 197 -15.51 -12.45 -3.79
N SER A 198 -16.73 -11.97 -3.97
CA SER A 198 -17.89 -12.82 -4.24
C SER A 198 -18.34 -12.87 -5.69
N GLY A 199 -17.74 -12.10 -6.56
CA GLY A 199 -18.23 -11.88 -7.93
C GLY A 199 -17.42 -12.51 -9.06
N TYR A 200 -16.28 -13.16 -8.79
CA TYR A 200 -15.53 -13.82 -9.87
C TYR A 200 -16.26 -15.04 -10.40
N THR A 201 -16.36 -15.16 -11.73
CA THR A 201 -16.77 -16.41 -12.36
C THR A 201 -15.62 -17.42 -12.35
N THR A 202 -15.94 -18.72 -12.53
CA THR A 202 -14.93 -19.77 -12.65
C THR A 202 -13.98 -19.48 -13.81
N GLU A 203 -14.52 -19.03 -14.94
CA GLU A 203 -13.74 -18.67 -16.12
C GLU A 203 -12.74 -17.54 -15.85
N GLN A 204 -13.14 -16.55 -15.06
CA GLN A 204 -12.26 -15.45 -14.66
C GLN A 204 -11.14 -15.92 -13.72
N LEU A 205 -11.44 -16.82 -12.79
CA LEU A 205 -10.43 -17.39 -11.90
C LEU A 205 -9.46 -18.29 -12.67
N ASP A 206 -9.96 -19.10 -13.62
CA ASP A 206 -9.12 -19.91 -14.51
C ASP A 206 -8.24 -19.06 -15.41
N TYR A 207 -8.75 -17.95 -15.91
CA TYR A 207 -7.97 -16.98 -16.68
C TYR A 207 -6.85 -16.36 -15.83
N LEU A 208 -7.16 -15.89 -14.62
CA LEU A 208 -6.15 -15.38 -13.69
C LEU A 208 -5.08 -16.40 -13.40
N LYS A 209 -5.46 -17.64 -13.08
CA LYS A 209 -4.54 -18.74 -12.78
C LYS A 209 -3.63 -19.07 -13.94
N ASN A 210 -4.20 -19.27 -15.12
CA ASN A 210 -3.47 -19.82 -16.26
C ASN A 210 -2.63 -18.78 -17.01
N THR A 211 -3.03 -17.50 -16.94
CA THR A 211 -2.40 -16.41 -17.68
C THR A 211 -1.54 -15.51 -16.79
N TRP A 212 -1.96 -15.28 -15.55
CA TRP A 212 -1.40 -14.23 -14.69
C TRP A 212 -0.90 -14.73 -13.33
N GLY A 213 -0.88 -16.04 -13.07
CA GLY A 213 -0.51 -16.58 -11.76
C GLY A 213 0.77 -15.99 -11.18
N ASP A 214 1.83 -15.88 -11.99
CA ASP A 214 3.13 -15.33 -11.58
C ASP A 214 3.08 -13.82 -11.27
N ASN A 215 2.03 -13.12 -11.70
CA ASN A 215 1.84 -11.69 -11.47
C ASN A 215 1.00 -11.41 -10.21
N ILE A 216 0.29 -12.43 -9.68
CA ILE A 216 -0.61 -12.29 -8.53
C ILE A 216 0.21 -12.25 -7.25
N MET A 217 -0.06 -11.22 -6.44
CA MET A 217 0.61 -11.00 -5.17
C MET A 217 -0.20 -11.60 -4.03
N GLY A 218 0.47 -12.35 -3.17
CA GLY A 218 -0.16 -12.95 -1.99
C GLY A 218 0.46 -14.29 -1.61
N LYS A 219 -0.12 -14.91 -0.60
CA LYS A 219 0.21 -16.28 -0.17
C LYS A 219 -1.06 -16.94 0.33
N SER A 220 -1.44 -18.06 -0.25
CA SER A 220 -2.59 -18.86 0.19
C SER A 220 -2.32 -19.55 1.53
N LYS A 221 -1.09 -20.01 1.75
CA LYS A 221 -0.68 -20.60 3.03
C LYS A 221 -0.34 -19.49 4.03
N TRP A 222 -1.29 -19.15 4.88
CA TRP A 222 -1.13 -18.14 5.91
C TRP A 222 -1.83 -18.55 7.22
N ASN A 223 -1.22 -18.21 8.33
CA ASN A 223 -1.82 -18.30 9.65
C ASN A 223 -1.30 -17.14 10.54
N TYR A 224 -1.85 -16.95 11.72
CA TYR A 224 -1.52 -15.83 12.60
C TYR A 224 -0.08 -15.83 13.10
N ASN A 225 0.51 -17.02 13.39
CA ASN A 225 1.88 -17.09 13.90
C ASN A 225 2.92 -16.78 12.82
N ASP A 226 2.56 -16.90 11.54
CA ASP A 226 3.40 -16.54 10.40
C ASP A 226 3.12 -15.11 9.90
N CYS A 227 2.31 -14.33 10.63
CA CYS A 227 1.96 -12.99 10.21
C CYS A 227 3.21 -12.10 10.13
N PHE A 228 3.52 -11.68 8.91
CA PHE A 228 4.66 -10.82 8.61
C PHE A 228 4.61 -9.50 9.40
N TRP A 229 3.44 -8.88 9.50
CA TRP A 229 3.24 -7.61 10.18
C TRP A 229 3.60 -7.68 11.67
N VAL A 230 3.14 -8.71 12.34
CA VAL A 230 3.37 -8.90 13.77
C VAL A 230 4.85 -9.14 14.09
N ASN A 231 5.55 -9.82 13.19
CA ASN A 231 6.91 -10.27 13.45
C ASN A 231 8.00 -9.29 12.95
N ASN A 232 7.78 -8.63 11.80
CA ASN A 232 8.86 -7.96 11.08
C ASN A 232 8.57 -6.52 10.68
N ALA A 233 7.35 -6.04 10.84
CA ALA A 233 6.93 -4.78 10.22
C ALA A 233 6.34 -3.77 11.21
N ILE A 234 6.28 -2.53 10.78
CA ILE A 234 5.51 -1.46 11.42
C ILE A 234 4.62 -0.78 10.39
N TYR A 235 3.45 -0.33 10.84
CA TYR A 235 2.59 0.59 10.10
C TYR A 235 2.32 1.83 10.93
N THR A 236 2.50 3.01 10.33
CA THR A 236 2.27 4.30 11.00
C THR A 236 1.32 5.17 10.21
N THR A 237 0.42 5.87 10.91
CA THR A 237 -0.46 6.87 10.32
C THR A 237 0.23 8.23 10.22
N VAL A 238 -0.39 9.15 9.50
CA VAL A 238 0.08 10.55 9.36
C VAL A 238 0.16 11.29 10.71
N GLU A 239 -0.54 10.84 11.73
CA GLU A 239 -0.47 11.35 13.11
C GLU A 239 0.67 10.72 13.93
N GLY A 240 1.48 9.84 13.35
CA GLY A 240 2.54 9.12 14.04
C GLY A 240 2.06 7.91 14.84
N HIS A 241 0.78 7.57 14.79
CA HIS A 241 0.24 6.44 15.50
C HIS A 241 0.75 5.11 14.92
N VAL A 242 1.23 4.24 15.79
CA VAL A 242 1.66 2.88 15.42
C VAL A 242 0.47 1.92 15.53
N LYS A 243 0.15 1.25 14.43
CA LYS A 243 -0.86 0.20 14.36
C LYS A 243 -0.23 -1.14 14.00
N MET A 244 -0.91 -2.25 14.27
CA MET A 244 -0.34 -3.58 14.04
C MET A 244 -0.05 -3.86 12.56
N CYS A 245 -0.92 -3.42 11.66
CA CYS A 245 -0.76 -3.62 10.20
C CYS A 245 -1.62 -2.65 9.39
N CYS A 246 -1.39 -2.59 8.08
CA CYS A 246 -2.21 -1.82 7.15
C CYS A 246 -3.54 -2.51 6.78
N MET A 247 -3.76 -3.77 7.20
CA MET A 247 -4.97 -4.55 6.87
C MET A 247 -6.12 -4.27 7.84
N ASN A 248 -5.85 -3.70 9.00
CA ASN A 248 -6.85 -3.30 10.00
C ASN A 248 -6.57 -1.87 10.45
N THR A 249 -6.80 -0.94 9.56
CA THR A 249 -6.53 0.48 9.76
C THR A 249 -7.49 1.14 10.75
N GLY A 250 -8.67 0.57 10.97
CA GLY A 250 -9.64 1.01 11.97
C GLY A 250 -9.30 0.60 13.42
N ALA A 251 -8.33 -0.30 13.64
CA ALA A 251 -7.94 -0.71 14.98
C ALA A 251 -7.29 0.44 15.78
N GLU A 252 -7.44 0.38 17.12
CA GLU A 252 -6.79 1.33 18.03
C GLU A 252 -5.25 1.28 17.89
N PRO A 253 -4.57 2.44 17.96
CA PRO A 253 -3.12 2.50 17.95
C PRO A 253 -2.51 2.03 19.29
N PHE A 254 -1.26 1.56 19.24
CA PHE A 254 -0.52 1.15 20.44
C PHE A 254 0.28 2.28 21.08
N GLY A 255 0.59 3.33 20.32
CA GLY A 255 1.38 4.47 20.77
C GLY A 255 1.68 5.41 19.61
N ASN A 256 2.51 6.41 19.86
CA ASN A 256 2.83 7.46 18.91
C ASN A 256 4.35 7.66 18.77
N LEU A 257 4.87 7.59 17.55
CA LEU A 257 6.31 7.77 17.26
C LEU A 257 6.78 9.23 17.35
N PHE A 258 5.88 10.19 17.53
CA PHE A 258 6.28 11.57 17.85
C PHE A 258 6.66 11.73 19.33
N GLU A 259 6.28 10.77 20.17
CA GLU A 259 6.43 10.80 21.63
C GLU A 259 7.32 9.67 22.16
N ASN A 260 7.25 8.50 21.52
CA ASN A 260 7.89 7.27 21.97
C ASN A 260 8.70 6.64 20.83
N SER A 261 9.77 5.95 21.16
CA SER A 261 10.46 5.06 20.22
C SER A 261 9.60 3.83 19.92
N ILE A 262 9.84 3.18 18.79
CA ILE A 262 9.14 1.93 18.46
C ILE A 262 9.44 0.82 19.46
N ASP A 263 10.63 0.81 20.07
CA ASP A 263 10.99 -0.16 21.09
C ASP A 263 10.16 0.00 22.37
N GLU A 264 9.91 1.26 22.81
CA GLU A 264 9.01 1.55 23.93
C GLU A 264 7.58 1.12 23.62
N ILE A 265 7.06 1.47 22.43
CA ILE A 265 5.72 1.08 22.01
C ILE A 265 5.57 -0.45 22.00
N ARG A 266 6.55 -1.15 21.47
CA ARG A 266 6.55 -2.63 21.42
C ARG A 266 6.63 -3.31 22.78
N GLN A 267 7.07 -2.61 23.83
CA GLN A 267 7.02 -3.10 25.22
C GLN A 267 5.68 -2.89 25.90
N MET A 268 4.78 -2.06 25.36
CA MET A 268 3.48 -1.81 25.94
C MET A 268 2.64 -3.10 26.00
N THR A 269 1.87 -3.26 27.07
CA THR A 269 1.11 -4.48 27.38
C THR A 269 0.17 -4.87 26.22
N ASP A 270 -0.51 -3.89 25.62
CA ASP A 270 -1.47 -4.15 24.55
C ASP A 270 -0.79 -4.66 23.28
N TYR A 271 0.36 -4.07 22.90
CA TYR A 271 1.15 -4.58 21.77
C TYR A 271 1.62 -6.03 22.02
N GLN A 272 2.14 -6.31 23.21
CA GLN A 272 2.61 -7.65 23.59
C GLN A 272 1.46 -8.67 23.63
N ASN A 273 0.28 -8.27 24.08
CA ASN A 273 -0.90 -9.13 24.10
C ASN A 273 -1.34 -9.51 22.67
N VAL A 274 -1.37 -8.55 21.74
CA VAL A 274 -1.70 -8.81 20.32
C VAL A 274 -0.67 -9.74 19.71
N LYS A 275 0.63 -9.47 19.93
CA LYS A 275 1.72 -10.30 19.45
C LYS A 275 1.63 -11.73 19.96
N LYS A 276 1.47 -11.91 21.26
CA LYS A 276 1.31 -13.22 21.90
C LYS A 276 0.07 -13.96 21.37
N GLY A 277 -1.03 -13.23 21.18
CA GLY A 277 -2.26 -13.79 20.62
C GLY A 277 -2.03 -14.36 19.21
N CYS A 278 -1.32 -13.65 18.34
CA CYS A 278 -0.95 -14.14 17.02
C CYS A 278 -0.01 -15.35 17.12
N GLN A 279 1.07 -15.25 17.88
CA GLN A 279 2.07 -16.34 18.05
C GLN A 279 1.46 -17.65 18.58
N THR A 280 0.41 -17.56 19.39
CA THR A 280 -0.29 -18.74 19.93
C THR A 280 -1.51 -19.16 19.10
N ASN A 281 -1.72 -18.55 17.94
CA ASN A 281 -2.87 -18.74 17.07
C ASN A 281 -4.23 -18.47 17.76
N LYS A 282 -4.23 -17.54 18.73
CA LYS A 282 -5.39 -17.05 19.47
C LYS A 282 -5.47 -15.52 19.38
N PRO A 283 -5.76 -14.98 18.19
CA PRO A 283 -5.71 -13.55 17.93
C PRO A 283 -6.68 -12.77 18.83
N THR A 284 -6.23 -11.59 19.24
CA THR A 284 -7.07 -10.60 19.93
C THR A 284 -8.03 -9.92 18.95
N SER A 285 -8.88 -9.01 19.47
CA SER A 285 -9.80 -8.21 18.65
C SER A 285 -9.11 -7.49 17.48
N HIS A 286 -7.87 -7.02 17.66
CA HIS A 286 -7.09 -6.36 16.60
C HIS A 286 -6.83 -7.22 15.36
N CYS A 287 -6.80 -8.54 15.51
CA CYS A 287 -6.45 -9.45 14.42
C CYS A 287 -7.54 -10.51 14.14
N LYS A 288 -8.57 -10.62 15.00
CA LYS A 288 -9.59 -11.66 14.89
C LYS A 288 -10.29 -11.64 13.52
N ASN A 289 -10.61 -10.45 13.04
CA ASN A 289 -11.29 -10.19 11.78
C ASN A 289 -10.30 -9.72 10.71
N CYS A 290 -9.25 -10.51 10.47
CA CYS A 290 -8.24 -10.19 9.47
C CYS A 290 -8.81 -10.34 8.06
N SER A 291 -8.92 -9.25 7.31
CA SER A 291 -9.43 -9.24 5.93
C SER A 291 -8.59 -10.07 4.96
N TYR A 292 -7.32 -10.36 5.28
CA TYR A 292 -6.50 -11.24 4.46
C TYR A 292 -7.05 -12.64 4.34
N LYS A 293 -7.80 -13.12 5.33
CA LYS A 293 -8.42 -14.46 5.31
C LYS A 293 -9.42 -14.62 4.17
N GLU A 294 -10.11 -13.55 3.81
CA GLU A 294 -11.09 -13.56 2.72
C GLU A 294 -10.44 -13.77 1.35
N LEU A 295 -9.15 -13.47 1.24
CA LEU A 295 -8.39 -13.68 0.01
C LEU A 295 -7.89 -15.11 -0.15
N ILE A 296 -7.73 -15.87 0.95
CA ILE A 296 -7.10 -17.20 0.93
C ILE A 296 -7.78 -18.14 -0.07
N PRO A 297 -9.11 -18.28 -0.11
CA PRO A 297 -9.75 -19.19 -1.08
C PRO A 297 -9.44 -18.83 -2.54
N ILE A 298 -9.37 -17.53 -2.86
CA ILE A 298 -9.05 -17.09 -4.22
C ILE A 298 -7.57 -17.37 -4.51
N LEU A 299 -6.67 -17.02 -3.57
CA LEU A 299 -5.22 -17.24 -3.71
C LEU A 299 -4.90 -18.74 -3.86
N GLU A 300 -5.59 -19.63 -3.12
CA GLU A 300 -5.47 -21.08 -3.27
C GLU A 300 -5.92 -21.53 -4.66
N TYR A 301 -7.05 -21.01 -5.16
CA TYR A 301 -7.56 -21.37 -6.47
C TYR A 301 -6.60 -20.97 -7.58
N VAL A 302 -6.06 -19.75 -7.54
CA VAL A 302 -5.11 -19.23 -8.54
C VAL A 302 -3.69 -19.76 -8.37
N GLY A 303 -3.39 -20.47 -7.29
CA GLY A 303 -2.16 -21.25 -7.10
C GLY A 303 -0.97 -20.47 -6.52
N VAL A 304 -1.20 -19.40 -5.75
CA VAL A 304 -0.15 -18.59 -5.09
C VAL A 304 -0.11 -18.76 -3.57
#